data_e9bf829b0b5febf5ebba30af979ca73f
#
_entry.id   e9bf829b0b5febf5ebba30af979ca73f
#
_cell.length_a   1.000
_cell.length_b   1.000
_cell.length_c   1.000
_cell.angle_alpha   90.00
_cell.angle_beta   90.00
_cell.angle_gamma   90.00
#
_symmetry.space_group_name_H-M   'P 1'
#
loop_
_entity.id
_entity.type
_entity.pdbx_description
1 polymer ?
#
loop_
_entity_poly.entity_id
_entity_poly.type
_entity_poly.pdbx_seq_one_letter_code
_entity_poly.pdbx_strand_id
1 'polypeptide(L)'
;MLDMFTVYLPIAELHFNAFILIAIGFSVGVLGGFFGVGGAWVVTPALNIFGFPMAYAIGTDLAHIFGKSIVATAKHRKMGNVDVKLGLISIVGSVIGLEIGAQNVMWLTRIGLAGPVVRYTYIALLFGLGIYMLYDFATKDKRAAAQAAKMAAATKSGVAVGPKKGWNLPPMMHFPTSGITISFWTVTGVFLFTGWLSGFLGVGGGFIRMPALIYLIGCPTAIAVGTDLFSVLFAGAYGCFTYGVKGAVDIIAAVFMLVGASIGAQIGVTAVKYIRGYGIRLLFAIMIILAGFSVVLKQLELTTTAAWVVMSAALGMCVVIMAGLWKGFKKEKAEKAAYADKGGA
;
A
#
# COMPACT_ATOMS: atom_id res chain seq x y z
N MET A 1 3.27 -23.26 26.01
CA MET A 1 1.93 -22.73 25.64
C MET A 1 1.87 -22.14 24.22
N LEU A 2 2.96 -21.59 23.68
CA LEU A 2 3.02 -21.11 22.28
C LEU A 2 3.05 -22.23 21.25
N ASP A 3 3.51 -23.43 21.61
CA ASP A 3 3.63 -24.56 20.67
C ASP A 3 2.28 -25.25 20.37
N MET A 4 1.24 -24.99 21.17
CA MET A 4 -0.08 -25.61 21.02
C MET A 4 -0.87 -25.11 19.81
N PHE A 5 -0.42 -24.03 19.17
CA PHE A 5 -1.06 -23.40 17.99
C PHE A 5 -0.13 -23.33 16.79
N THR A 6 0.88 -24.20 16.72
CA THR A 6 1.73 -24.35 15.55
C THR A 6 1.00 -25.12 14.46
N VAL A 7 0.99 -24.54 13.26
CA VAL A 7 0.42 -25.15 12.06
C VAL A 7 1.56 -25.46 11.10
N TYR A 8 1.53 -26.65 10.51
CA TYR A 8 2.45 -27.00 9.43
C TYR A 8 2.00 -26.33 8.13
N LEU A 9 2.91 -25.60 7.51
CA LEU A 9 2.72 -24.91 6.27
C LEU A 9 3.35 -25.74 5.13
N PRO A 10 2.53 -26.44 4.31
CA PRO A 10 3.04 -27.51 3.45
C PRO A 10 3.88 -27.01 2.27
N ILE A 11 3.65 -25.79 1.82
CA ILE A 11 4.37 -25.21 0.67
C ILE A 11 5.65 -24.50 1.12
N ALA A 12 5.61 -23.84 2.27
CA ALA A 12 6.79 -23.21 2.87
C ALA A 12 7.67 -24.22 3.64
N GLU A 13 7.16 -25.44 3.89
CA GLU A 13 7.80 -26.52 4.68
C GLU A 13 8.23 -26.06 6.09
N LEU A 14 7.40 -25.21 6.71
CA LEU A 14 7.67 -24.60 8.00
C LEU A 14 6.57 -24.90 9.02
N HIS A 15 6.96 -25.08 10.29
CA HIS A 15 6.03 -25.00 11.41
C HIS A 15 5.93 -23.55 11.88
N PHE A 16 4.73 -22.98 11.88
CA PHE A 16 4.52 -21.60 12.22
C PHE A 16 3.35 -21.39 13.18
N ASN A 17 3.48 -20.43 14.09
CA ASN A 17 2.41 -20.13 15.03
C ASN A 17 1.28 -19.34 14.34
N ALA A 18 0.06 -19.90 14.36
CA ALA A 18 -1.12 -19.32 13.73
C ALA A 18 -1.47 -17.94 14.29
N PHE A 19 -1.27 -17.67 15.58
CA PHE A 19 -1.53 -16.35 16.17
C PHE A 19 -0.59 -15.29 15.65
N ILE A 20 0.66 -15.62 15.35
CA ILE A 20 1.60 -14.67 14.75
C ILE A 20 1.14 -14.31 13.33
N LEU A 21 0.67 -15.29 12.53
CA LEU A 21 0.10 -15.04 11.21
C LEU A 21 -1.13 -14.12 11.30
N ILE A 22 -2.04 -14.38 12.23
CA ILE A 22 -3.23 -13.54 12.45
C ILE A 22 -2.82 -12.12 12.89
N ALA A 23 -1.84 -11.98 13.78
CA ALA A 23 -1.36 -10.68 14.25
C ALA A 23 -0.66 -9.88 13.14
N ILE A 24 0.17 -10.55 12.32
CA ILE A 24 0.75 -9.96 11.10
C ILE A 24 -0.38 -9.50 10.19
N GLY A 25 -1.34 -10.36 9.89
CA GLY A 25 -2.49 -10.07 9.07
C GLY A 25 -3.29 -8.88 9.60
N PHE A 26 -3.61 -8.84 10.89
CA PHE A 26 -4.32 -7.73 11.51
C PHE A 26 -3.57 -6.40 11.35
N SER A 27 -2.30 -6.38 11.72
CA SER A 27 -1.47 -5.17 11.62
C SER A 27 -1.40 -4.66 10.19
N VAL A 28 -1.13 -5.57 9.26
CA VAL A 28 -1.05 -5.25 7.83
C VAL A 28 -2.43 -4.93 7.23
N GLY A 29 -3.49 -5.49 7.78
CA GLY A 29 -4.86 -5.10 7.45
C GLY A 29 -5.13 -3.64 7.81
N VAL A 30 -4.81 -3.21 9.04
CA VAL A 30 -4.91 -1.81 9.47
C VAL A 30 -4.09 -0.89 8.57
N LEU A 31 -2.81 -1.22 8.37
CA LEU A 31 -1.90 -0.43 7.54
C LEU A 31 -2.36 -0.37 6.08
N GLY A 32 -2.72 -1.52 5.50
CA GLY A 32 -3.18 -1.63 4.12
C GLY A 32 -4.48 -0.89 3.86
N GLY A 33 -5.45 -1.00 4.76
CA GLY A 33 -6.71 -0.27 4.69
C GLY A 33 -6.53 1.25 4.84
N PHE A 34 -5.59 1.67 5.68
CA PHE A 34 -5.32 3.08 5.93
C PHE A 34 -4.49 3.75 4.83
N PHE A 35 -3.39 3.11 4.42
CA PHE A 35 -2.50 3.65 3.39
C PHE A 35 -2.95 3.35 1.96
N GLY A 36 -3.82 2.40 1.76
CA GLY A 36 -4.26 1.99 0.44
C GLY A 36 -3.28 1.07 -0.31
N VAL A 37 -2.25 0.60 0.35
CA VAL A 37 -1.05 0.01 -0.26
C VAL A 37 -1.08 -1.52 -0.29
N GLY A 38 -2.19 -2.13 0.08
CA GLY A 38 -2.21 -3.58 0.23
C GLY A 38 -1.39 -4.12 1.42
N GLY A 39 -0.42 -3.37 2.00
CA GLY A 39 0.36 -3.74 3.19
C GLY A 39 1.50 -4.74 2.96
N ALA A 40 1.70 -5.20 1.74
CA ALA A 40 2.67 -6.23 1.37
C ALA A 40 4.14 -5.84 1.57
N TRP A 41 4.43 -4.56 1.57
CA TRP A 41 5.77 -4.04 1.86
C TRP A 41 6.26 -4.36 3.30
N VAL A 42 5.36 -4.82 4.17
CA VAL A 42 5.67 -5.41 5.48
C VAL A 42 5.61 -6.93 5.46
N VAL A 43 4.58 -7.51 4.83
CA VAL A 43 4.33 -8.97 4.89
C VAL A 43 5.42 -9.75 4.18
N THR A 44 5.74 -9.43 2.94
CA THR A 44 6.78 -10.15 2.19
C THR A 44 8.13 -10.14 2.92
N PRO A 45 8.67 -8.98 3.37
CA PRO A 45 9.87 -8.98 4.21
C PRO A 45 9.70 -9.74 5.52
N ALA A 46 8.56 -9.60 6.21
CA ALA A 46 8.32 -10.30 7.47
C ALA A 46 8.32 -11.82 7.28
N LEU A 47 7.57 -12.35 6.31
CA LEU A 47 7.57 -13.77 6.01
C LEU A 47 8.98 -14.27 5.66
N ASN A 48 9.75 -13.51 4.87
CA ASN A 48 11.13 -13.88 4.56
C ASN A 48 12.04 -13.85 5.79
N ILE A 49 11.86 -12.89 6.70
CA ILE A 49 12.57 -12.84 7.99
C ILE A 49 12.25 -14.08 8.83
N PHE A 50 10.99 -14.51 8.82
CA PHE A 50 10.53 -15.69 9.55
C PHE A 50 10.84 -17.02 8.84
N GLY A 51 11.60 -17.01 7.75
CA GLY A 51 12.15 -18.22 7.13
C GLY A 51 11.46 -18.66 5.83
N PHE A 52 10.41 -17.99 5.37
CA PHE A 52 9.83 -18.30 4.07
C PHE A 52 10.84 -18.01 2.94
N PRO A 53 11.06 -18.94 2.00
CA PRO A 53 11.77 -18.63 0.77
C PRO A 53 11.11 -17.44 0.05
N MET A 54 11.90 -16.58 -0.58
CA MET A 54 11.40 -15.28 -1.10
C MET A 54 10.22 -15.45 -2.06
N ALA A 55 10.27 -16.42 -2.97
CA ALA A 55 9.17 -16.64 -3.93
C ALA A 55 7.87 -17.05 -3.22
N TYR A 56 7.95 -17.88 -2.17
CA TYR A 56 6.79 -18.30 -1.38
C TYR A 56 6.23 -17.17 -0.52
N ALA A 57 7.10 -16.33 0.05
CA ALA A 57 6.69 -15.13 0.76
C ALA A 57 5.91 -14.18 -0.16
N ILE A 58 6.40 -13.96 -1.38
CA ILE A 58 5.75 -13.12 -2.40
C ILE A 58 4.39 -13.70 -2.81
N GLY A 59 4.33 -14.97 -3.18
CA GLY A 59 3.10 -15.62 -3.63
C GLY A 59 2.03 -15.65 -2.55
N THR A 60 2.41 -16.04 -1.33
CA THR A 60 1.52 -16.10 -0.16
C THR A 60 0.96 -14.72 0.20
N ASP A 61 1.79 -13.68 0.10
CA ASP A 61 1.35 -12.31 0.35
C ASP A 61 0.40 -11.81 -0.73
N LEU A 62 0.61 -12.12 -2.01
CA LEU A 62 -0.32 -11.78 -3.08
C LEU A 62 -1.70 -12.42 -2.89
N ALA A 63 -1.75 -13.66 -2.40
CA ALA A 63 -3.01 -14.32 -2.02
C ALA A 63 -3.71 -13.61 -0.85
N HIS A 64 -2.97 -13.25 0.19
CA HIS A 64 -3.45 -12.47 1.32
C HIS A 64 -3.95 -11.06 0.89
N ILE A 65 -3.20 -10.37 0.01
CA ILE A 65 -3.58 -9.06 -0.53
C ILE A 65 -4.90 -9.15 -1.29
N PHE A 66 -5.08 -10.16 -2.12
CA PHE A 66 -6.33 -10.37 -2.87
C PHE A 66 -7.52 -10.36 -1.92
N GLY A 67 -7.51 -11.25 -0.91
CA GLY A 67 -8.63 -11.38 0.01
C GLY A 67 -8.94 -10.10 0.79
N LYS A 68 -7.92 -9.45 1.38
CA LYS A 68 -8.14 -8.22 2.17
C LYS A 68 -8.55 -7.02 1.33
N SER A 69 -8.08 -6.94 0.06
CA SER A 69 -8.42 -5.84 -0.84
C SER A 69 -9.89 -5.83 -1.21
N ILE A 70 -10.57 -6.99 -1.22
CA ILE A 70 -12.03 -7.07 -1.37
C ILE A 70 -12.72 -6.26 -0.27
N VAL A 71 -12.37 -6.54 0.98
CA VAL A 71 -12.96 -5.89 2.17
C VAL A 71 -12.67 -4.38 2.18
N ALA A 72 -11.42 -4.02 1.96
CA ALA A 72 -10.99 -2.63 1.99
C ALA A 72 -11.61 -1.80 0.83
N THR A 73 -11.60 -2.33 -0.38
CA THR A 73 -12.18 -1.68 -1.57
C THR A 73 -13.68 -1.46 -1.41
N ALA A 74 -14.42 -2.47 -0.94
CA ALA A 74 -15.85 -2.34 -0.71
C ALA A 74 -16.17 -1.19 0.25
N LYS A 75 -15.37 -1.01 1.30
CA LYS A 75 -15.54 0.08 2.26
C LYS A 75 -15.14 1.45 1.70
N HIS A 76 -14.00 1.55 1.01
CA HIS A 76 -13.58 2.79 0.33
C HIS A 76 -14.57 3.23 -0.75
N ARG A 77 -15.16 2.27 -1.49
CA ARG A 77 -16.19 2.56 -2.49
C ARG A 77 -17.44 3.19 -1.85
N LYS A 78 -17.90 2.67 -0.71
CA LYS A 78 -19.00 3.26 0.07
C LYS A 78 -18.70 4.67 0.55
N MET A 79 -17.41 5.01 0.75
CA MET A 79 -16.96 6.35 1.15
C MET A 79 -16.76 7.31 -0.03
N GLY A 80 -16.97 6.87 -1.29
CA GLY A 80 -16.72 7.68 -2.49
C GLY A 80 -15.23 7.88 -2.83
N ASN A 81 -14.34 7.09 -2.25
CA ASN A 81 -12.90 7.23 -2.42
C ASN A 81 -12.32 6.37 -3.54
N VAL A 82 -13.14 5.81 -4.44
CA VAL A 82 -12.67 4.94 -5.53
C VAL A 82 -13.01 5.54 -6.87
N ASP A 83 -12.00 5.85 -7.67
CA ASP A 83 -12.18 6.18 -9.08
C ASP A 83 -12.13 4.89 -9.90
N VAL A 84 -13.32 4.35 -10.18
CA VAL A 84 -13.46 3.06 -10.87
C VAL A 84 -12.89 3.12 -12.29
N LYS A 85 -13.07 4.24 -13.00
CA LYS A 85 -12.56 4.41 -14.37
C LYS A 85 -11.04 4.38 -14.39
N LEU A 86 -10.39 5.12 -13.48
CA LEU A 86 -8.94 5.13 -13.34
C LEU A 86 -8.42 3.74 -12.94
N GLY A 87 -9.11 3.10 -11.99
CA GLY A 87 -8.78 1.75 -11.54
C GLY A 87 -8.87 0.70 -12.65
N LEU A 88 -9.93 0.72 -13.48
CA LEU A 88 -10.10 -0.23 -14.60
C LEU A 88 -8.98 -0.08 -15.65
N ILE A 89 -8.63 1.15 -16.01
CA ILE A 89 -7.53 1.38 -16.95
C ILE A 89 -6.20 0.88 -16.38
N SER A 90 -6.02 1.04 -15.08
CA SER A 90 -4.79 0.61 -14.41
C SER A 90 -4.59 -0.92 -14.39
N ILE A 91 -5.67 -1.70 -14.47
CA ILE A 91 -5.62 -3.17 -14.39
C ILE A 91 -4.77 -3.75 -15.53
N VAL A 92 -4.98 -3.28 -16.77
CA VAL A 92 -4.26 -3.83 -17.94
C VAL A 92 -2.74 -3.69 -17.76
N GLY A 93 -2.26 -2.48 -17.48
CA GLY A 93 -0.84 -2.24 -17.23
C GLY A 93 -0.33 -3.04 -16.02
N SER A 94 -1.11 -3.09 -14.95
CA SER A 94 -0.73 -3.80 -13.72
C SER A 94 -0.58 -5.31 -13.93
N VAL A 95 -1.49 -5.95 -14.66
CA VAL A 95 -1.48 -7.41 -14.90
C VAL A 95 -0.29 -7.78 -15.79
N ILE A 96 -0.09 -7.06 -16.89
CA ILE A 96 1.04 -7.30 -17.79
C ILE A 96 2.37 -7.09 -17.04
N GLY A 97 2.49 -6.00 -16.32
CA GLY A 97 3.69 -5.73 -15.52
C GLY A 97 3.94 -6.80 -14.47
N LEU A 98 2.91 -7.22 -13.74
CA LEU A 98 3.01 -8.24 -12.69
C LEU A 98 3.51 -9.57 -13.26
N GLU A 99 3.02 -10.00 -14.42
CA GLU A 99 3.49 -11.24 -15.06
C GLU A 99 4.98 -11.16 -15.38
N ILE A 100 5.44 -10.05 -15.97
CA ILE A 100 6.87 -9.84 -16.26
C ILE A 100 7.68 -9.90 -14.96
N GLY A 101 7.21 -9.25 -13.88
CA GLY A 101 7.88 -9.27 -12.58
C GLY A 101 7.95 -10.67 -11.96
N ALA A 102 6.85 -11.43 -12.02
CA ALA A 102 6.78 -12.79 -11.52
C ALA A 102 7.73 -13.74 -12.29
N GLN A 103 7.81 -13.62 -13.60
CA GLN A 103 8.76 -14.39 -14.42
C GLN A 103 10.21 -14.09 -14.03
N ASN A 104 10.53 -12.81 -13.80
CA ASN A 104 11.86 -12.40 -13.36
C ASN A 104 12.23 -13.03 -12.01
N VAL A 105 11.32 -13.05 -11.04
CA VAL A 105 11.55 -13.68 -9.73
C VAL A 105 11.74 -15.19 -9.87
N MET A 106 10.91 -15.85 -10.68
CA MET A 106 11.05 -17.29 -10.90
C MET A 106 12.37 -17.64 -11.56
N TRP A 107 12.81 -16.84 -12.53
CA TRP A 107 14.13 -17.00 -13.13
C TRP A 107 15.25 -16.81 -12.10
N LEU A 108 15.19 -15.74 -11.29
CA LEU A 108 16.16 -15.50 -10.21
C LEU A 108 16.15 -16.62 -9.15
N THR A 109 14.99 -17.22 -8.89
CA THR A 109 14.87 -18.35 -7.97
C THR A 109 15.62 -19.58 -8.49
N ARG A 110 15.52 -19.87 -9.81
CA ARG A 110 16.23 -20.99 -10.44
C ARG A 110 17.75 -20.88 -10.36
N ILE A 111 18.28 -19.65 -10.38
CA ILE A 111 19.74 -19.39 -10.27
C ILE A 111 20.16 -19.06 -8.83
N GLY A 112 19.27 -19.20 -7.83
CA GLY A 112 19.58 -18.99 -6.41
C GLY A 112 19.75 -17.53 -5.98
N LEU A 113 19.46 -16.54 -6.82
CA LEU A 113 19.70 -15.12 -6.58
C LEU A 113 18.45 -14.33 -6.18
N ALA A 114 17.25 -14.95 -6.10
CA ALA A 114 16.01 -14.25 -5.80
C ALA A 114 16.06 -13.50 -4.47
N GLY A 115 16.54 -14.14 -3.41
CA GLY A 115 16.61 -13.52 -2.06
C GLY A 115 17.43 -12.23 -2.03
N PRO A 116 18.73 -12.26 -2.39
CA PRO A 116 19.57 -11.07 -2.39
C PRO A 116 19.05 -9.96 -3.31
N VAL A 117 18.73 -10.26 -4.56
CA VAL A 117 18.32 -9.25 -5.55
C VAL A 117 17.01 -8.56 -5.13
N VAL A 118 16.02 -9.32 -4.69
CA VAL A 118 14.75 -8.75 -4.23
C VAL A 118 14.98 -7.89 -2.98
N ARG A 119 15.79 -8.33 -2.00
CA ARG A 119 16.10 -7.54 -0.80
C ARG A 119 16.81 -6.21 -1.11
N TYR A 120 17.84 -6.23 -1.97
CA TYR A 120 18.51 -4.98 -2.37
C TYR A 120 17.56 -4.02 -3.09
N THR A 121 16.67 -4.55 -3.93
CA THR A 121 15.65 -3.75 -4.60
C THR A 121 14.67 -3.15 -3.58
N TYR A 122 14.24 -3.93 -2.58
CA TYR A 122 13.42 -3.42 -1.46
C TYR A 122 14.12 -2.27 -0.73
N ILE A 123 15.37 -2.45 -0.33
CA ILE A 123 16.16 -1.43 0.39
C ILE A 123 16.19 -0.13 -0.42
N ALA A 124 16.60 -0.21 -1.69
CA ALA A 124 16.71 0.96 -2.56
C ALA A 124 15.36 1.70 -2.70
N LEU A 125 14.27 0.96 -2.92
CA LEU A 125 12.95 1.54 -3.13
C LEU A 125 12.34 2.10 -1.84
N LEU A 126 12.42 1.38 -0.71
CA LEU A 126 11.83 1.83 0.54
C LEU A 126 12.53 3.09 1.06
N PHE A 127 13.87 3.13 1.05
CA PHE A 127 14.60 4.33 1.46
C PHE A 127 14.43 5.47 0.46
N GLY A 128 14.56 5.21 -0.85
CA GLY A 128 14.39 6.23 -1.88
C GLY A 128 13.02 6.89 -1.81
N LEU A 129 11.96 6.10 -1.73
CA LEU A 129 10.60 6.60 -1.64
C LEU A 129 10.31 7.26 -0.28
N GLY A 130 10.77 6.66 0.82
CA GLY A 130 10.58 7.20 2.16
C GLY A 130 11.23 8.55 2.35
N ILE A 131 12.48 8.70 1.92
CA ILE A 131 13.21 9.98 1.95
C ILE A 131 12.52 11.03 1.07
N TYR A 132 12.10 10.64 -0.15
CA TYR A 132 11.35 11.54 -1.03
C TYR A 132 10.05 12.05 -0.38
N MET A 133 9.28 11.17 0.26
CA MET A 133 8.03 11.55 0.92
C MET A 133 8.25 12.41 2.17
N LEU A 134 9.30 12.16 2.94
CA LEU A 134 9.69 13.04 4.06
C LEU A 134 10.10 14.42 3.56
N TYR A 135 10.87 14.48 2.49
CA TYR A 135 11.24 15.73 1.85
C TYR A 135 10.00 16.50 1.35
N ASP A 136 9.03 15.81 0.73
CA ASP A 136 7.76 16.40 0.31
C ASP A 136 6.97 16.96 1.50
N PHE A 137 6.93 16.21 2.60
CA PHE A 137 6.29 16.67 3.83
C PHE A 137 6.99 17.89 4.43
N ALA A 138 8.33 17.89 4.51
CA ALA A 138 9.11 19.00 5.05
C ALA A 138 9.00 20.28 4.21
N THR A 139 8.75 20.14 2.90
CA THR A 139 8.63 21.26 1.98
C THR A 139 7.18 21.68 1.67
N LYS A 140 6.19 21.05 2.29
CA LYS A 140 4.75 21.26 2.02
C LYS A 140 4.32 22.72 2.09
N ASP A 141 4.76 23.46 3.12
CA ASP A 141 4.34 24.85 3.35
C ASP A 141 4.96 25.78 2.30
N LYS A 142 6.24 25.57 1.95
CA LYS A 142 6.92 26.29 0.87
C LYS A 142 6.24 26.04 -0.48
N ARG A 143 5.84 24.81 -0.76
CA ARG A 143 5.14 24.46 -1.99
C ARG A 143 3.72 25.03 -2.04
N ALA A 144 2.99 25.02 -0.93
CA ALA A 144 1.67 25.62 -0.83
C ALA A 144 1.73 27.14 -1.05
N ALA A 145 2.69 27.83 -0.41
CA ALA A 145 2.92 29.27 -0.62
C ALA A 145 3.31 29.59 -2.07
N ALA A 146 4.21 28.82 -2.67
CA ALA A 146 4.60 29.00 -4.07
C ALA A 146 3.43 28.76 -5.05
N GLN A 147 2.56 27.81 -4.74
CA GLN A 147 1.39 27.51 -5.56
C GLN A 147 0.32 28.60 -5.42
N ALA A 148 0.09 29.11 -4.21
CA ALA A 148 -0.78 30.26 -3.97
C ALA A 148 -0.29 31.52 -4.69
N ALA A 149 1.02 31.80 -4.63
CA ALA A 149 1.62 32.92 -5.35
C ALA A 149 1.47 32.80 -6.87
N LYS A 150 1.66 31.60 -7.43
CA LYS A 150 1.43 31.33 -8.86
C LYS A 150 -0.04 31.49 -9.26
N MET A 151 -0.98 31.02 -8.43
CA MET A 151 -2.41 31.22 -8.67
C MET A 151 -2.78 32.71 -8.64
N ALA A 152 -2.30 33.45 -7.65
CA ALA A 152 -2.54 34.89 -7.53
C ALA A 152 -1.96 35.67 -8.75
N ALA A 153 -0.76 35.30 -9.22
CA ALA A 153 -0.16 35.88 -10.40
C ALA A 153 -0.96 35.56 -11.68
N ALA A 154 -1.42 34.33 -11.83
CA ALA A 154 -2.23 33.91 -12.98
C ALA A 154 -3.61 34.58 -13.01
N THR A 155 -4.24 34.78 -11.85
CA THR A 155 -5.51 35.51 -11.73
C THR A 155 -5.33 36.97 -12.16
N LYS A 156 -4.18 37.59 -11.85
CA LYS A 156 -3.85 38.96 -12.28
C LYS A 156 -3.55 39.08 -13.77
N SER A 157 -3.01 38.03 -14.40
CA SER A 157 -2.64 38.01 -15.81
C SER A 157 -3.73 37.46 -16.75
N GLY A 158 -4.88 37.02 -16.22
CA GLY A 158 -5.96 36.40 -17.01
C GLY A 158 -5.60 35.08 -17.70
N VAL A 159 -4.44 34.51 -17.34
CA VAL A 159 -3.97 33.22 -17.88
C VAL A 159 -4.51 32.11 -17.02
N ALA A 160 -5.33 31.24 -17.62
CA ALA A 160 -5.76 30.02 -16.91
C ALA A 160 -4.53 29.18 -16.54
N VAL A 161 -4.38 28.84 -15.24
CA VAL A 161 -3.37 27.89 -14.80
C VAL A 161 -3.81 26.52 -15.32
N GLY A 162 -3.32 26.17 -16.50
CA GLY A 162 -3.54 24.85 -17.06
C GLY A 162 -2.93 23.76 -16.17
N PRO A 163 -3.42 22.51 -16.25
CA PRO A 163 -2.83 21.39 -15.55
C PRO A 163 -1.33 21.29 -15.84
N LYS A 164 -0.54 20.85 -14.86
CA LYS A 164 0.90 20.65 -15.06
C LYS A 164 1.14 19.95 -16.40
N LYS A 165 2.04 20.52 -17.22
CA LYS A 165 2.46 19.97 -18.50
C LYS A 165 3.09 18.59 -18.26
N GLY A 166 2.26 17.56 -18.11
CA GLY A 166 2.64 16.16 -18.17
C GLY A 166 2.77 15.72 -19.63
N TRP A 167 3.15 14.52 -19.86
CA TRP A 167 3.18 13.91 -21.19
C TRP A 167 1.75 13.83 -21.73
N ASN A 168 1.31 14.88 -22.43
CA ASN A 168 -0.04 15.01 -22.99
C ASN A 168 -0.14 14.28 -24.33
N LEU A 169 0.15 12.98 -24.31
CA LEU A 169 -0.04 12.13 -25.49
C LEU A 169 -1.53 11.77 -25.61
N PRO A 170 -2.20 12.03 -26.74
CA PRO A 170 -3.58 11.59 -26.93
C PRO A 170 -3.65 10.03 -26.93
N PRO A 171 -4.75 9.43 -26.45
CA PRO A 171 -5.99 10.07 -25.98
C PRO A 171 -5.92 10.60 -24.54
N MET A 172 -6.45 11.81 -24.35
CA MET A 172 -6.62 12.40 -23.01
C MET A 172 -7.93 11.88 -22.40
N MET A 173 -7.87 11.44 -21.15
CA MET A 173 -9.03 10.92 -20.43
C MET A 173 -9.34 11.76 -19.20
N HIS A 174 -10.62 12.08 -19.04
CA HIS A 174 -11.12 12.75 -17.84
C HIS A 174 -11.63 11.75 -16.82
N PHE A 175 -11.25 11.96 -15.56
CA PHE A 175 -11.59 11.13 -14.41
C PHE A 175 -12.40 11.96 -13.40
N PRO A 176 -13.73 11.87 -13.44
CA PRO A 176 -14.59 12.79 -12.69
C PRO A 176 -14.44 12.65 -11.17
N THR A 177 -14.26 11.41 -10.65
CA THR A 177 -14.10 11.19 -9.20
C THR A 177 -12.80 11.79 -8.67
N SER A 178 -11.73 11.70 -9.43
CA SER A 178 -10.41 12.27 -9.07
C SER A 178 -10.28 13.74 -9.45
N GLY A 179 -11.14 14.27 -10.34
CA GLY A 179 -11.08 15.62 -10.86
C GLY A 179 -9.85 15.89 -11.74
N ILE A 180 -9.28 14.86 -12.37
CA ILE A 180 -8.05 14.94 -13.17
C ILE A 180 -8.30 14.63 -14.64
N THR A 181 -7.49 15.22 -15.51
CA THR A 181 -7.42 14.87 -16.93
C THR A 181 -5.99 14.53 -17.28
N ILE A 182 -5.75 13.30 -17.77
CA ILE A 182 -4.41 12.78 -18.02
C ILE A 182 -4.42 11.84 -19.22
N SER A 183 -3.27 11.66 -19.88
CA SER A 183 -3.09 10.73 -20.99
C SER A 183 -3.30 9.27 -20.56
N PHE A 184 -4.01 8.51 -21.38
CA PHE A 184 -4.15 7.05 -21.23
C PHE A 184 -2.79 6.35 -21.15
N TRP A 185 -1.85 6.73 -22.00
CA TRP A 185 -0.51 6.12 -22.02
C TRP A 185 0.30 6.39 -20.76
N THR A 186 0.14 7.58 -20.16
CA THR A 186 0.80 7.89 -18.88
C THR A 186 0.26 7.01 -17.77
N VAL A 187 -1.05 6.83 -17.69
CA VAL A 187 -1.68 5.93 -16.70
C VAL A 187 -1.19 4.50 -16.92
N THR A 188 -1.31 3.98 -18.15
CA THR A 188 -0.92 2.61 -18.47
C THR A 188 0.57 2.36 -18.20
N GLY A 189 1.46 3.27 -18.57
CA GLY A 189 2.90 3.16 -18.33
C GLY A 189 3.26 3.16 -16.84
N VAL A 190 2.65 4.03 -16.05
CA VAL A 190 2.83 4.05 -14.58
C VAL A 190 2.37 2.72 -13.98
N PHE A 191 1.22 2.21 -14.40
CA PHE A 191 0.68 0.96 -13.86
C PHE A 191 1.41 -0.29 -14.39
N LEU A 192 1.97 -0.26 -15.58
CA LEU A 192 2.85 -1.31 -16.09
C LEU A 192 4.14 -1.42 -15.26
N PHE A 193 4.79 -0.29 -15.00
CA PHE A 193 6.00 -0.25 -14.17
C PHE A 193 5.73 -0.65 -12.72
N THR A 194 4.69 -0.11 -12.11
CA THR A 194 4.32 -0.47 -10.74
C THR A 194 3.77 -1.90 -10.63
N GLY A 195 3.14 -2.40 -11.68
CA GLY A 195 2.75 -3.80 -11.83
C GLY A 195 3.96 -4.74 -11.88
N TRP A 196 4.98 -4.39 -12.69
CA TRP A 196 6.24 -5.14 -12.73
C TRP A 196 6.89 -5.22 -11.34
N LEU A 197 7.00 -4.10 -10.64
CA LEU A 197 7.49 -4.09 -9.26
C LEU A 197 6.58 -4.90 -8.31
N SER A 198 5.27 -4.91 -8.55
CA SER A 198 4.33 -5.74 -7.79
C SER A 198 4.64 -7.22 -7.91
N GLY A 199 4.81 -7.71 -9.13
CA GLY A 199 5.16 -9.11 -9.38
C GLY A 199 6.57 -9.47 -8.91
N PHE A 200 7.51 -8.54 -9.02
CA PHE A 200 8.90 -8.73 -8.64
C PHE A 200 9.14 -8.69 -7.13
N LEU A 201 8.46 -7.79 -6.41
CA LEU A 201 8.62 -7.62 -4.96
C LEU A 201 7.52 -8.32 -4.15
N GLY A 202 6.43 -8.74 -4.78
CA GLY A 202 5.29 -9.30 -4.10
C GLY A 202 4.43 -8.30 -3.32
N VAL A 203 4.56 -7.02 -3.59
CA VAL A 203 3.94 -5.94 -2.77
C VAL A 203 2.54 -5.56 -3.24
N GLY A 204 1.99 -6.23 -4.23
CA GLY A 204 0.77 -5.73 -4.89
C GLY A 204 0.96 -4.37 -5.60
N GLY A 205 2.19 -3.83 -5.63
CA GLY A 205 2.57 -2.56 -6.26
C GLY A 205 2.16 -1.31 -5.49
N GLY A 206 1.36 -1.45 -4.44
CA GLY A 206 0.68 -0.32 -3.79
C GLY A 206 1.62 0.71 -3.18
N PHE A 207 2.76 0.31 -2.60
CA PHE A 207 3.66 1.28 -1.94
C PHE A 207 4.35 2.24 -2.92
N ILE A 208 4.45 1.88 -4.21
CA ILE A 208 4.92 2.77 -5.28
C ILE A 208 3.74 3.39 -6.01
N ARG A 209 2.67 2.63 -6.21
CA ARG A 209 1.48 3.05 -6.94
C ARG A 209 0.74 4.18 -6.25
N MET A 210 0.56 4.10 -4.92
CA MET A 210 -0.08 5.18 -4.15
C MET A 210 0.69 6.51 -4.28
N PRO A 211 2.02 6.60 -4.07
CA PRO A 211 2.78 7.80 -4.41
C PRO A 211 2.72 8.20 -5.89
N ALA A 212 2.76 7.25 -6.80
CA ALA A 212 2.64 7.54 -8.24
C ALA A 212 1.28 8.18 -8.58
N LEU A 213 0.18 7.67 -8.03
CA LEU A 213 -1.14 8.27 -8.15
C LEU A 213 -1.20 9.71 -7.62
N ILE A 214 -0.50 9.98 -6.51
CA ILE A 214 -0.50 11.32 -5.88
C ILE A 214 0.43 12.28 -6.65
N TYR A 215 1.66 11.86 -6.94
CA TYR A 215 2.72 12.76 -7.40
C TYR A 215 2.85 12.82 -8.93
N LEU A 216 2.61 11.71 -9.64
CA LEU A 216 2.70 11.66 -11.10
C LEU A 216 1.34 11.94 -11.75
N ILE A 217 0.28 11.33 -11.24
CA ILE A 217 -1.06 11.43 -11.79
C ILE A 217 -1.82 12.65 -11.22
N GLY A 218 -1.50 13.06 -9.97
CA GLY A 218 -2.12 14.22 -9.33
C GLY A 218 -3.43 13.91 -8.61
N CYS A 219 -3.70 12.64 -8.31
CA CYS A 219 -4.91 12.19 -7.62
C CYS A 219 -4.95 12.66 -6.16
N PRO A 220 -6.10 13.12 -5.63
CA PRO A 220 -6.26 13.42 -4.23
C PRO A 220 -5.96 12.21 -3.35
N THR A 221 -5.24 12.40 -2.23
CA THR A 221 -4.71 11.30 -1.41
C THR A 221 -5.75 10.25 -1.01
N ALA A 222 -6.96 10.66 -0.58
CA ALA A 222 -8.00 9.72 -0.17
C ALA A 222 -8.52 8.88 -1.34
N ILE A 223 -8.65 9.49 -2.53
CA ILE A 223 -9.08 8.80 -3.76
C ILE A 223 -7.95 7.92 -4.29
N ALA A 224 -6.70 8.36 -4.20
CA ALA A 224 -5.54 7.54 -4.54
C ALA A 224 -5.50 6.25 -3.71
N VAL A 225 -5.71 6.34 -2.38
CA VAL A 225 -5.79 5.20 -1.46
C VAL A 225 -6.86 4.20 -1.88
N GLY A 226 -8.09 4.67 -2.11
CA GLY A 226 -9.20 3.79 -2.48
C GLY A 226 -9.08 3.19 -3.89
N THR A 227 -8.60 4.00 -4.84
CA THR A 227 -8.39 3.55 -6.24
C THR A 227 -7.24 2.56 -6.33
N ASP A 228 -6.18 2.75 -5.54
CA ASP A 228 -5.09 1.79 -5.48
C ASP A 228 -5.54 0.44 -4.93
N LEU A 229 -6.30 0.42 -3.83
CA LEU A 229 -6.89 -0.83 -3.30
C LEU A 229 -7.76 -1.55 -4.31
N PHE A 230 -8.54 -0.81 -5.10
CA PHE A 230 -9.34 -1.39 -6.18
C PHE A 230 -8.44 -2.02 -7.26
N SER A 231 -7.34 -1.36 -7.65
CA SER A 231 -6.39 -1.89 -8.62
C SER A 231 -5.60 -3.09 -8.07
N VAL A 232 -5.21 -3.01 -6.80
CA VAL A 232 -4.49 -4.06 -6.07
C VAL A 232 -5.34 -5.34 -5.93
N LEU A 233 -6.66 -5.22 -5.82
CA LEU A 233 -7.56 -6.36 -5.82
C LEU A 233 -7.34 -7.25 -7.06
N PHE A 234 -7.31 -6.67 -8.25
CA PHE A 234 -7.12 -7.41 -9.49
C PHE A 234 -5.67 -7.88 -9.68
N ALA A 235 -4.70 -7.03 -9.33
CA ALA A 235 -3.29 -7.41 -9.37
C ALA A 235 -2.98 -8.54 -8.38
N GLY A 236 -3.56 -8.50 -7.19
CA GLY A 236 -3.43 -9.57 -6.18
C GLY A 236 -4.08 -10.87 -6.62
N ALA A 237 -5.29 -10.82 -7.23
CA ALA A 237 -5.96 -11.99 -7.79
C ALA A 237 -5.10 -12.66 -8.87
N TYR A 238 -4.62 -11.88 -9.83
CA TYR A 238 -3.75 -12.39 -10.89
C TYR A 238 -2.41 -12.90 -10.35
N GLY A 239 -1.81 -12.17 -9.40
CA GLY A 239 -0.57 -12.59 -8.75
C GLY A 239 -0.72 -13.88 -7.94
N CYS A 240 -1.81 -14.03 -7.19
CA CYS A 240 -2.15 -15.27 -6.49
C CYS A 240 -2.26 -16.43 -7.47
N PHE A 241 -2.92 -16.23 -8.61
CA PHE A 241 -3.02 -17.24 -9.67
C PHE A 241 -1.65 -17.57 -10.27
N THR A 242 -0.89 -16.56 -10.67
CA THR A 242 0.44 -16.73 -11.32
C THR A 242 1.42 -17.47 -10.41
N TYR A 243 1.52 -17.09 -9.14
CA TYR A 243 2.39 -17.77 -8.18
C TYR A 243 1.82 -19.11 -7.70
N GLY A 244 0.48 -19.24 -7.64
CA GLY A 244 -0.20 -20.49 -7.29
C GLY A 244 0.04 -21.60 -8.31
N VAL A 245 -0.08 -21.32 -9.61
CA VAL A 245 0.23 -22.27 -10.69
C VAL A 245 1.71 -22.71 -10.64
N LYS A 246 2.59 -21.83 -10.13
CA LYS A 246 4.03 -22.13 -9.96
C LYS A 246 4.34 -22.83 -8.62
N GLY A 247 3.32 -23.21 -7.84
CA GLY A 247 3.48 -23.88 -6.54
C GLY A 247 4.10 -23.01 -5.44
N ALA A 248 4.05 -21.69 -5.56
CA ALA A 248 4.72 -20.75 -4.66
C ALA A 248 3.73 -19.96 -3.77
N VAL A 249 2.58 -20.54 -3.42
CA VAL A 249 1.58 -19.93 -2.54
C VAL A 249 1.24 -20.88 -1.41
N ASP A 250 1.52 -20.49 -0.17
CA ASP A 250 1.00 -21.19 1.00
C ASP A 250 -0.36 -20.64 1.40
N ILE A 251 -1.41 -21.35 0.98
CA ILE A 251 -2.80 -20.93 1.18
C ILE A 251 -3.14 -20.93 2.68
N ILE A 252 -2.60 -21.85 3.47
CA ILE A 252 -2.88 -21.93 4.91
C ILE A 252 -2.38 -20.66 5.60
N ALA A 253 -1.14 -20.26 5.34
CA ALA A 253 -0.58 -19.00 5.86
C ALA A 253 -1.40 -17.79 5.40
N ALA A 254 -1.78 -17.72 4.13
CA ALA A 254 -2.60 -16.64 3.58
C ALA A 254 -3.96 -16.53 4.27
N VAL A 255 -4.65 -17.66 4.55
CA VAL A 255 -5.95 -17.68 5.23
C VAL A 255 -5.84 -17.20 6.67
N PHE A 256 -4.85 -17.66 7.44
CA PHE A 256 -4.64 -17.15 8.81
C PHE A 256 -4.38 -15.65 8.83
N MET A 257 -3.53 -15.15 7.94
CA MET A 257 -3.30 -13.71 7.81
C MET A 257 -4.57 -12.97 7.38
N LEU A 258 -5.40 -13.55 6.50
CA LEU A 258 -6.63 -12.93 6.03
C LEU A 258 -7.68 -12.75 7.13
N VAL A 259 -7.77 -13.69 8.08
CA VAL A 259 -8.65 -13.54 9.25
C VAL A 259 -8.33 -12.27 10.02
N GLY A 260 -7.07 -12.04 10.38
CA GLY A 260 -6.65 -10.81 11.03
C GLY A 260 -6.84 -9.57 10.14
N ALA A 261 -6.44 -9.66 8.89
CA ALA A 261 -6.48 -8.56 7.94
C ALA A 261 -7.90 -8.07 7.63
N SER A 262 -8.89 -8.95 7.63
CA SER A 262 -10.29 -8.58 7.38
C SER A 262 -10.84 -7.63 8.44
N ILE A 263 -10.46 -7.84 9.71
CA ILE A 263 -10.80 -6.96 10.82
C ILE A 263 -9.96 -5.67 10.75
N GLY A 264 -8.65 -5.83 10.61
CA GLY A 264 -7.71 -4.70 10.56
C GLY A 264 -8.01 -3.72 9.43
N ALA A 265 -8.32 -4.21 8.23
CA ALA A 265 -8.62 -3.38 7.07
C ALA A 265 -9.84 -2.47 7.30
N GLN A 266 -10.88 -2.95 7.98
CA GLN A 266 -12.04 -2.15 8.30
C GLN A 266 -11.70 -1.00 9.26
N ILE A 267 -10.82 -1.22 10.21
CA ILE A 267 -10.31 -0.20 11.14
C ILE A 267 -9.48 0.83 10.36
N GLY A 268 -8.52 0.37 9.56
CA GLY A 268 -7.65 1.23 8.77
C GLY A 268 -8.41 2.13 7.80
N VAL A 269 -9.35 1.59 7.03
CA VAL A 269 -10.20 2.37 6.11
C VAL A 269 -11.00 3.43 6.86
N THR A 270 -11.54 3.10 8.04
CA THR A 270 -12.30 4.07 8.85
C THR A 270 -11.41 5.24 9.31
N ALA A 271 -10.14 4.97 9.64
CA ALA A 271 -9.20 5.98 10.08
C ALA A 271 -8.88 7.03 9.00
N VAL A 272 -8.99 6.69 7.71
CA VAL A 272 -8.80 7.63 6.57
C VAL A 272 -9.81 8.80 6.63
N LYS A 273 -10.97 8.60 7.25
CA LYS A 273 -11.97 9.67 7.45
C LYS A 273 -11.40 10.79 8.33
N TYR A 274 -10.61 10.45 9.33
CA TYR A 274 -10.14 11.37 10.37
C TYR A 274 -8.71 11.85 10.15
N ILE A 275 -7.85 11.02 9.57
CA ILE A 275 -6.47 11.38 9.23
C ILE A 275 -6.39 11.50 7.71
N ARG A 276 -6.19 12.72 7.20
CA ARG A 276 -6.25 13.01 5.75
C ARG A 276 -4.99 13.67 5.21
N GLY A 277 -4.82 13.61 3.91
CA GLY A 277 -3.84 14.39 3.17
C GLY A 277 -2.39 14.11 3.58
N TYR A 278 -1.69 15.14 4.04
CA TYR A 278 -0.28 15.04 4.43
C TYR A 278 -0.03 14.14 5.64
N GLY A 279 -1.01 13.97 6.54
CA GLY A 279 -0.89 13.05 7.67
C GLY A 279 -0.71 11.60 7.23
N ILE A 280 -1.49 11.15 6.25
CA ILE A 280 -1.34 9.81 5.66
C ILE A 280 0.05 9.64 5.05
N ARG A 281 0.52 10.64 4.28
CA ARG A 281 1.83 10.58 3.62
C ARG A 281 2.99 10.51 4.61
N LEU A 282 2.94 11.31 5.69
CA LEU A 282 3.97 11.30 6.73
C LEU A 282 4.06 9.96 7.44
N LEU A 283 2.93 9.43 7.90
CA LEU A 283 2.88 8.14 8.59
C LEU A 283 3.36 7.00 7.65
N PHE A 284 3.00 7.08 6.38
CA PHE A 284 3.46 6.13 5.38
C PHE A 284 4.98 6.22 5.18
N ALA A 285 5.54 7.43 5.02
CA ALA A 285 6.99 7.63 4.87
C ALA A 285 7.78 7.06 6.05
N ILE A 286 7.34 7.33 7.27
CA ILE A 286 7.97 6.79 8.49
C ILE A 286 7.95 5.26 8.46
N MET A 287 6.81 4.69 8.14
CA MET A 287 6.64 3.25 8.17
C MET A 287 7.48 2.53 7.12
N ILE A 288 7.55 3.03 5.87
CA ILE A 288 8.38 2.39 4.82
C ILE A 288 9.88 2.50 5.12
N ILE A 289 10.33 3.56 5.79
CA ILE A 289 11.72 3.67 6.25
C ILE A 289 12.01 2.63 7.33
N LEU A 290 11.12 2.46 8.31
CA LEU A 290 11.28 1.45 9.36
C LEU A 290 11.29 0.03 8.78
N ALA A 291 10.43 -0.24 7.79
CA ALA A 291 10.45 -1.50 7.05
C ALA A 291 11.77 -1.68 6.29
N GLY A 292 12.29 -0.62 5.65
CA GLY A 292 13.58 -0.63 4.98
C GLY A 292 14.72 -0.99 5.94
N PHE A 293 14.74 -0.43 7.14
CA PHE A 293 15.71 -0.79 8.17
C PHE A 293 15.64 -2.27 8.56
N SER A 294 14.45 -2.84 8.69
CA SER A 294 14.30 -4.27 8.99
C SER A 294 14.88 -5.16 7.89
N VAL A 295 14.72 -4.77 6.61
CA VAL A 295 15.31 -5.50 5.48
C VAL A 295 16.84 -5.39 5.48
N VAL A 296 17.41 -4.23 5.84
CA VAL A 296 18.87 -4.05 6.01
C VAL A 296 19.39 -4.97 7.11
N LEU A 297 18.74 -4.97 8.28
CA LEU A 297 19.13 -5.86 9.38
C LEU A 297 19.11 -7.33 8.99
N LYS A 298 18.10 -7.75 8.20
CA LYS A 298 18.04 -9.11 7.64
C LYS A 298 19.20 -9.38 6.70
N GLN A 299 19.61 -8.40 5.88
CA GLN A 299 20.75 -8.54 4.97
C GLN A 299 22.07 -8.66 5.73
N LEU A 300 22.16 -8.05 6.93
CA LEU A 300 23.30 -8.18 7.86
C LEU A 300 23.22 -9.44 8.75
N GLU A 301 22.34 -10.38 8.43
CA GLU A 301 22.11 -11.64 9.16
C GLU A 301 21.56 -11.46 10.59
N LEU A 302 21.19 -10.25 10.99
CA LEU A 302 20.58 -9.92 12.28
C LEU A 302 19.06 -10.23 12.24
N THR A 303 18.72 -11.48 11.95
CA THR A 303 17.33 -11.92 11.68
C THR A 303 16.38 -11.64 12.84
N THR A 304 16.79 -11.93 14.07
CA THR A 304 15.95 -11.70 15.26
C THR A 304 15.65 -10.23 15.47
N THR A 305 16.66 -9.38 15.34
CA THR A 305 16.50 -7.91 15.45
C THR A 305 15.62 -7.37 14.31
N ALA A 306 15.81 -7.86 13.10
CA ALA A 306 14.97 -7.50 11.95
C ALA A 306 13.49 -7.83 12.20
N ALA A 307 13.20 -9.02 12.76
CA ALA A 307 11.84 -9.43 13.11
C ALA A 307 11.22 -8.47 14.16
N TRP A 308 11.95 -8.16 15.22
CA TRP A 308 11.47 -7.22 16.24
C TRP A 308 11.23 -5.82 15.69
N VAL A 309 12.11 -5.32 14.82
CA VAL A 309 11.96 -4.00 14.20
C VAL A 309 10.70 -3.93 13.33
N VAL A 310 10.47 -4.90 12.43
CA VAL A 310 9.29 -4.86 11.56
C VAL A 310 7.99 -5.06 12.32
N MET A 311 7.97 -5.96 13.33
CA MET A 311 6.78 -6.21 14.14
C MET A 311 6.45 -5.02 15.05
N SER A 312 7.43 -4.46 15.75
CA SER A 312 7.22 -3.29 16.62
C SER A 312 6.83 -2.05 15.80
N ALA A 313 7.41 -1.85 14.62
CA ALA A 313 7.04 -0.77 13.73
C ALA A 313 5.59 -0.91 13.25
N ALA A 314 5.19 -2.12 12.82
CA ALA A 314 3.81 -2.39 12.37
C ALA A 314 2.79 -2.20 13.50
N LEU A 315 3.05 -2.78 14.67
CA LEU A 315 2.17 -2.64 15.84
C LEU A 315 2.11 -1.20 16.36
N GLY A 316 3.26 -0.53 16.47
CA GLY A 316 3.34 0.88 16.87
C GLY A 316 2.56 1.79 15.93
N MET A 317 2.66 1.58 14.62
CA MET A 317 1.89 2.33 13.64
C MET A 317 0.38 2.04 13.75
N CYS A 318 -0.01 0.79 14.01
CA CYS A 318 -1.42 0.46 14.29
C CYS A 318 -1.95 1.24 15.50
N VAL A 319 -1.16 1.32 16.58
CA VAL A 319 -1.54 2.11 17.77
C VAL A 319 -1.71 3.59 17.42
N VAL A 320 -0.80 4.18 16.64
CA VAL A 320 -0.88 5.58 16.19
C VAL A 320 -2.15 5.82 15.35
N ILE A 321 -2.46 4.91 14.41
CA ILE A 321 -3.66 5.00 13.57
C ILE A 321 -4.92 4.86 14.41
N MET A 322 -4.98 3.90 15.33
CA MET A 322 -6.12 3.71 16.23
C MET A 322 -6.33 4.90 17.18
N ALA A 323 -5.24 5.47 17.71
CA ALA A 323 -5.30 6.67 18.53
C ALA A 323 -5.83 7.89 17.74
N GLY A 324 -5.40 8.03 16.49
CA GLY A 324 -5.92 9.04 15.57
C GLY A 324 -7.41 8.86 15.27
N LEU A 325 -7.83 7.63 15.02
CA LEU A 325 -9.23 7.26 14.85
C LEU A 325 -10.07 7.64 16.10
N TRP A 326 -9.60 7.27 17.28
CA TRP A 326 -10.31 7.51 18.52
C TRP A 326 -10.45 9.01 18.84
N LYS A 327 -9.36 9.78 18.66
CA LYS A 327 -9.40 11.25 18.81
C LYS A 327 -10.39 11.89 17.83
N GLY A 328 -10.39 11.44 16.57
CA GLY A 328 -11.31 11.92 15.55
C GLY A 328 -12.78 11.62 15.89
N PHE A 329 -13.04 10.39 16.36
CA PHE A 329 -14.38 9.96 16.76
C PHE A 329 -14.90 10.76 17.97
N LYS A 330 -14.04 11.01 18.96
CA LYS A 330 -14.37 11.82 20.14
C LYS A 330 -14.72 13.26 19.75
N LYS A 331 -13.96 13.84 18.80
CA LYS A 331 -14.23 15.18 18.28
C LYS A 331 -15.57 15.25 17.53
N GLU A 332 -15.84 14.30 16.63
CA GLU A 332 -17.13 14.23 15.90
C GLU A 332 -18.33 14.09 16.85
N LYS A 333 -18.17 13.28 17.92
CA LYS A 333 -19.22 13.13 18.93
C LYS A 333 -19.47 14.42 19.71
N ALA A 334 -18.40 15.13 20.07
CA ALA A 334 -18.50 16.42 20.77
C ALA A 334 -19.16 17.50 19.88
N GLU A 335 -18.82 17.57 18.61
CA GLU A 335 -19.42 18.50 17.66
C GLU A 335 -20.93 18.22 17.47
N LYS A 336 -21.33 16.94 17.36
CA LYS A 336 -22.75 16.55 17.28
C LYS A 336 -23.53 16.89 18.53
N ALA A 337 -22.94 16.70 19.73
CA ALA A 337 -23.57 17.08 20.99
C ALA A 337 -23.76 18.60 21.10
N ALA A 338 -22.74 19.38 20.72
CA ALA A 338 -22.82 20.84 20.72
C ALA A 338 -23.82 21.41 19.70
N TYR A 339 -24.05 20.69 18.57
CA TYR A 339 -25.06 21.07 17.59
C TYR A 339 -26.48 20.75 18.08
N ALA A 340 -26.68 19.62 18.76
CA ALA A 340 -27.96 19.24 19.35
C ALA A 340 -28.40 20.21 20.46
N ASP A 341 -27.43 20.68 21.25
CA ASP A 341 -27.69 21.66 22.35
C ASP A 341 -28.08 23.06 21.83
N LYS A 342 -27.55 23.43 20.63
CA LYS A 342 -27.89 24.71 19.97
C LYS A 342 -29.16 24.68 19.12
N GLY A 343 -29.66 23.52 18.75
CA GLY A 343 -30.86 23.36 17.92
C GLY A 343 -32.12 23.06 18.71
N GLY A 344 -32.03 23.01 20.03
CA GLY A 344 -33.15 22.82 20.98
C GLY A 344 -33.59 24.11 21.71
N ALA A 345 -33.10 25.28 21.27
CA ALA A 345 -33.52 26.59 21.81
C ALA A 345 -34.34 27.38 20.80
#